data_384b350d25f6e454b55029afb4a4f1be
#
_entry.id   384b350d25f6e454b55029afb4a4f1be
#
_cell.length_a   1.000
_cell.length_b   1.000
_cell.length_c   1.000
_cell.angle_alpha   90.00
_cell.angle_beta   90.00
_cell.angle_gamma   90.00
#
_symmetry.space_group_name_H-M   'P 1'
#
loop_
_entity.id
_entity.type
_entity.pdbx_description
1 polymer ?
#
loop_
_entity_poly.entity_id
_entity_poly.type
_entity_poly.pdbx_seq_one_letter_code
_entity_poly.pdbx_strand_id
1 'polypeptide(L)'
;METTKCFTSLLKLFIWITIFLVFSCSPSRKHELEISANILCGKWSLEGGEKRVNYPEIEFCKDRTAVLYSQADTIYRFTFYTRNDTLFLVDVYGKRYVNRIKKLTNNTIVFDGIADVDKKQTYKR
;
A
#
# COMPACT_ATOMS: atom_id res chain seq x y z
N MET A 1 46.08 -42.40 -22.49
CA MET A 1 45.22 -42.56 -21.30
C MET A 1 45.17 -41.34 -20.36
N GLU A 2 45.90 -40.29 -20.62
CA GLU A 2 45.89 -39.10 -19.73
C GLU A 2 44.85 -38.02 -20.09
N THR A 3 44.32 -38.02 -21.30
CA THR A 3 43.34 -37.03 -21.79
C THR A 3 41.94 -37.18 -21.18
N THR A 4 41.55 -38.37 -20.76
CA THR A 4 40.24 -38.66 -20.19
C THR A 4 40.06 -38.16 -18.75
N LYS A 5 41.14 -38.10 -17.97
CA LYS A 5 41.09 -37.60 -16.58
C LYS A 5 40.92 -36.07 -16.51
N CYS A 6 41.47 -35.34 -17.46
CA CYS A 6 41.36 -33.88 -17.53
C CYS A 6 39.94 -33.45 -17.93
N PHE A 7 39.29 -34.18 -18.82
CA PHE A 7 37.94 -33.89 -19.32
C PHE A 7 36.87 -34.08 -18.22
N THR A 8 37.01 -35.12 -17.41
CA THR A 8 36.08 -35.39 -16.30
C THR A 8 36.20 -34.37 -15.15
N SER A 9 37.42 -33.82 -14.94
CA SER A 9 37.64 -32.78 -13.95
C SER A 9 37.03 -31.43 -14.36
N LEU A 10 37.17 -31.06 -15.62
CA LEU A 10 36.56 -29.86 -16.19
C LEU A 10 35.02 -29.94 -16.17
N LEU A 11 34.46 -31.10 -16.50
CA LEU A 11 33.01 -31.32 -16.49
C LEU A 11 32.43 -31.21 -15.07
N LYS A 12 33.13 -31.71 -14.05
CA LYS A 12 32.74 -31.55 -12.66
C LYS A 12 32.82 -30.10 -12.19
N LEU A 13 33.78 -29.34 -12.66
CA LEU A 13 33.91 -27.91 -12.33
C LEU A 13 32.77 -27.11 -12.93
N PHE A 14 32.36 -27.40 -14.17
CA PHE A 14 31.21 -26.76 -14.84
C PHE A 14 29.90 -27.05 -14.14
N ILE A 15 29.68 -28.26 -13.65
CA ILE A 15 28.47 -28.66 -12.92
C ILE A 15 28.39 -27.91 -11.58
N TRP A 16 29.52 -27.72 -10.89
CA TRP A 16 29.55 -26.95 -9.63
C TRP A 16 29.27 -25.46 -9.83
N ILE A 17 29.76 -24.86 -10.91
CA ILE A 17 29.52 -23.45 -11.24
C ILE A 17 28.06 -23.21 -11.61
N THR A 18 27.43 -24.12 -12.35
CA THR A 18 26.01 -23.99 -12.73
C THR A 18 25.07 -24.13 -11.54
N ILE A 19 25.40 -24.96 -10.54
CA ILE A 19 24.61 -25.10 -9.31
C ILE A 19 24.67 -23.84 -8.45
N PHE A 20 25.81 -23.13 -8.42
CA PHE A 20 25.96 -21.89 -7.64
C PHE A 20 25.18 -20.71 -8.25
N LEU A 21 24.96 -20.68 -9.56
CA LEU A 21 24.23 -19.60 -10.25
C LEU A 21 22.72 -19.64 -10.04
N VAL A 22 22.13 -20.77 -9.69
CA VAL A 22 20.68 -20.88 -9.46
C VAL A 22 20.25 -20.49 -8.03
N PHE A 23 21.20 -20.37 -7.08
CA PHE A 23 20.88 -20.01 -5.69
C PHE A 23 20.89 -18.50 -5.39
N SER A 24 21.22 -17.65 -6.36
CA SER A 24 21.45 -16.22 -6.14
C SER A 24 20.27 -15.33 -6.48
N CYS A 25 19.08 -15.86 -6.65
CA CYS A 25 17.89 -15.03 -6.87
C CYS A 25 16.80 -15.42 -5.87
N SER A 26 17.02 -15.09 -4.59
CA SER A 26 15.93 -14.86 -3.67
C SER A 26 15.41 -13.44 -3.93
N PRO A 27 14.26 -13.25 -4.58
CA PRO A 27 13.61 -11.97 -4.53
C PRO A 27 13.24 -11.77 -3.06
N SER A 28 13.90 -10.84 -2.39
CA SER A 28 13.43 -10.26 -1.16
C SER A 28 12.02 -9.74 -1.47
N ARG A 29 11.01 -10.55 -1.25
CA ARG A 29 9.62 -10.08 -1.21
C ARG A 29 9.56 -9.12 -0.05
N LYS A 30 9.83 -7.84 -0.32
CA LYS A 30 9.24 -6.79 0.47
C LYS A 30 7.76 -7.16 0.50
N HIS A 31 7.26 -7.44 1.65
CA HIS A 31 5.83 -7.66 1.89
C HIS A 31 5.19 -6.29 1.61
N GLU A 32 5.03 -6.00 0.33
CA GLU A 32 4.36 -4.81 -0.15
C GLU A 32 2.92 -5.00 0.27
N LEU A 33 2.45 -4.13 1.16
CA LEU A 33 1.09 -4.15 1.69
C LEU A 33 0.15 -3.85 0.52
N GLU A 34 -0.28 -4.89 -0.19
CA GLU A 34 -1.28 -4.74 -1.23
C GLU A 34 -2.62 -4.45 -0.57
N ILE A 35 -2.97 -3.17 -0.57
CA ILE A 35 -4.20 -2.69 0.04
C ILE A 35 -5.37 -3.10 -0.84
N SER A 36 -6.08 -4.13 -0.41
CA SER A 36 -7.35 -4.49 -1.02
C SER A 36 -8.36 -3.37 -0.76
N ALA A 37 -8.95 -2.82 -1.82
CA ALA A 37 -10.02 -1.83 -1.71
C ALA A 37 -11.21 -2.33 -0.87
N ASN A 38 -11.40 -3.64 -0.77
CA ASN A 38 -12.45 -4.24 0.04
C ASN A 38 -12.25 -4.02 1.54
N ILE A 39 -10.99 -3.98 2.02
CA ILE A 39 -10.69 -3.71 3.43
C ILE A 39 -10.99 -2.24 3.77
N LEU A 40 -10.82 -1.33 2.81
CA LEU A 40 -11.13 0.09 2.99
C LEU A 40 -12.62 0.35 3.08
N CYS A 41 -13.47 -0.43 2.39
CA CYS A 41 -14.90 -0.17 2.32
C CYS A 41 -15.55 -0.12 3.71
N GLY A 42 -16.34 0.92 3.92
CA GLY A 42 -17.05 1.20 5.16
C GLY A 42 -16.75 2.58 5.71
N LYS A 43 -17.32 2.87 6.86
CA LYS A 43 -17.23 4.16 7.55
C LYS A 43 -16.11 4.10 8.60
N TRP A 44 -15.32 5.16 8.63
CA TRP A 44 -14.17 5.31 9.50
C TRP A 44 -14.24 6.64 10.25
N SER A 45 -13.99 6.61 11.55
CA SER A 45 -14.02 7.78 12.42
C SER A 45 -12.62 8.10 12.92
N LEU A 46 -12.27 9.39 12.97
CA LEU A 46 -10.98 9.86 13.42
C LEU A 46 -10.80 9.59 14.91
N GLU A 47 -9.67 8.99 15.28
CA GLU A 47 -9.30 8.77 16.68
C GLU A 47 -8.77 10.06 17.30
N GLY A 48 -9.22 10.38 18.52
CA GLY A 48 -8.66 11.49 19.30
C GLY A 48 -9.29 12.86 19.07
N GLY A 49 -10.56 12.91 18.74
CA GLY A 49 -11.48 14.05 18.61
C GLY A 49 -11.05 15.44 19.07
N GLU A 50 -9.96 16.00 18.53
CA GLU A 50 -9.71 17.43 18.67
C GLU A 50 -10.82 18.20 17.94
N LYS A 51 -11.40 19.19 18.59
CA LYS A 51 -12.57 19.98 18.11
C LYS A 51 -12.35 20.77 16.80
N ARG A 52 -11.20 20.64 16.16
CA ARG A 52 -10.82 21.36 14.93
C ARG A 52 -10.10 20.45 13.91
N VAL A 53 -10.64 19.27 13.67
CA VAL A 53 -10.04 18.36 12.73
C VAL A 53 -10.83 18.37 11.43
N ASN A 54 -10.14 18.58 10.31
CA ASN A 54 -10.71 18.31 9.00
C ASN A 54 -10.95 16.80 8.88
N TYR A 55 -12.09 16.44 8.34
CA TYR A 55 -12.48 15.05 8.05
C TYR A 55 -12.56 14.13 9.29
N PRO A 56 -13.46 14.42 10.25
CA PRO A 56 -13.71 13.53 11.39
C PRO A 56 -14.26 12.16 10.98
N GLU A 57 -14.87 12.06 9.81
CA GLU A 57 -15.38 10.81 9.26
C GLU A 57 -15.02 10.67 7.79
N ILE A 58 -14.71 9.45 7.39
CA ILE A 58 -14.46 9.05 6.00
C ILE A 58 -15.28 7.81 5.70
N GLU A 59 -15.90 7.75 4.53
CA GLU A 59 -16.60 6.58 4.04
C GLU A 59 -16.05 6.16 2.68
N PHE A 60 -15.65 4.90 2.56
CA PHE A 60 -15.24 4.29 1.30
C PHE A 60 -16.33 3.34 0.82
N CYS A 61 -16.79 3.54 -0.41
CA CYS A 61 -17.83 2.73 -1.01
C CYS A 61 -17.27 1.71 -2.01
N LYS A 62 -18.02 0.62 -2.23
CA LYS A 62 -17.63 -0.47 -3.15
C LYS A 62 -17.53 -0.02 -4.61
N ASP A 63 -18.24 1.03 -5.00
CA ASP A 63 -18.22 1.65 -6.33
C ASP A 63 -17.01 2.53 -6.59
N ARG A 64 -16.01 2.51 -5.69
CA ARG A 64 -14.80 3.35 -5.74
C ARG A 64 -15.04 4.82 -5.49
N THR A 65 -16.12 5.19 -4.86
CA THR A 65 -16.33 6.53 -4.31
C THR A 65 -15.88 6.62 -2.86
N ALA A 66 -15.34 7.76 -2.47
CA ALA A 66 -14.98 8.10 -1.10
C ALA A 66 -15.66 9.41 -0.72
N VAL A 67 -16.13 9.48 0.51
CA VAL A 67 -16.78 10.67 1.07
C VAL A 67 -16.03 11.09 2.32
N LEU A 68 -15.53 12.32 2.32
CA LEU A 68 -14.90 12.95 3.47
C LEU A 68 -15.86 13.97 4.05
N TYR A 69 -16.24 13.78 5.30
CA TYR A 69 -17.16 14.69 6.01
C TYR A 69 -16.34 15.73 6.76
N SER A 70 -16.66 17.01 6.56
CA SER A 70 -16.09 18.09 7.36
C SER A 70 -16.93 18.37 8.60
N GLN A 71 -16.36 19.10 9.57
CA GLN A 71 -17.09 19.52 10.75
C GLN A 71 -18.21 20.55 10.45
N ALA A 72 -18.14 21.22 9.32
CA ALA A 72 -19.09 22.27 8.90
C ALA A 72 -20.19 21.78 7.98
N ASP A 73 -20.61 20.53 8.12
CA ASP A 73 -21.61 19.86 7.25
C ASP A 73 -21.25 19.83 5.76
N THR A 74 -20.03 20.14 5.41
CA THR A 74 -19.54 20.05 4.04
C THR A 74 -19.11 18.62 3.73
N ILE A 75 -19.55 18.12 2.61
CA ILE A 75 -19.25 16.78 2.12
C ILE A 75 -18.35 16.92 0.90
N TYR A 76 -17.16 16.32 0.97
CA TYR A 76 -16.23 16.23 -0.14
C TYR A 76 -16.30 14.84 -0.78
N ARG A 77 -16.58 14.78 -2.08
CA ARG A 77 -16.69 13.53 -2.84
C ARG A 77 -15.47 13.33 -3.71
N PHE A 78 -14.97 12.09 -3.69
CA PHE A 78 -13.83 11.66 -4.48
C PHE A 78 -14.15 10.32 -5.15
N THR A 79 -13.43 10.03 -6.22
CA THR A 79 -13.18 8.65 -6.63
C THR A 79 -11.84 8.21 -6.03
N PHE A 80 -11.67 6.93 -5.76
CA PHE A 80 -10.42 6.42 -5.19
C PHE A 80 -9.93 5.16 -5.87
N TYR A 81 -8.63 4.99 -5.83
CA TYR A 81 -7.97 3.73 -6.14
C TYR A 81 -6.74 3.57 -5.25
N THR A 82 -6.28 2.34 -5.13
CA THR A 82 -5.10 1.99 -4.33
C THR A 82 -4.01 1.42 -5.21
N ARG A 83 -2.78 1.72 -4.87
CA ARG A 83 -1.60 1.12 -5.48
C ARG A 83 -0.55 0.95 -4.41
N ASN A 84 -0.16 -0.30 -4.13
CA ASN A 84 0.75 -0.64 -3.04
C ASN A 84 0.22 -0.10 -1.69
N ASP A 85 0.99 0.70 -0.97
CA ASP A 85 0.64 1.33 0.31
C ASP A 85 -0.02 2.71 0.16
N THR A 86 -0.42 3.08 -1.06
CA THR A 86 -0.88 4.44 -1.37
C THR A 86 -2.34 4.44 -1.80
N LEU A 87 -3.11 5.32 -1.17
CA LEU A 87 -4.47 5.68 -1.55
C LEU A 87 -4.45 6.95 -2.41
N PHE A 88 -5.03 6.89 -3.58
CA PHE A 88 -5.23 8.04 -4.45
C PHE A 88 -6.69 8.48 -4.36
N LEU A 89 -6.91 9.74 -4.02
CA LEU A 89 -8.22 10.39 -4.07
C LEU A 89 -8.23 11.37 -5.25
N VAL A 90 -9.28 11.32 -6.06
CA VAL A 90 -9.47 12.23 -7.19
C VAL A 90 -10.77 12.97 -6.99
N ASP A 91 -10.70 14.29 -6.90
CA ASP A 91 -11.88 15.14 -6.71
C ASP A 91 -12.69 15.31 -8.00
N VAL A 92 -13.82 16.01 -7.91
CA VAL A 92 -14.74 16.24 -9.02
C VAL A 92 -14.12 17.09 -10.15
N TYR A 93 -13.03 17.80 -9.87
CA TYR A 93 -12.30 18.61 -10.84
C TYR A 93 -11.10 17.87 -11.45
N GLY A 94 -10.88 16.60 -11.05
CA GLY A 94 -9.78 15.79 -11.52
C GLY A 94 -8.46 16.01 -10.77
N LYS A 95 -8.44 16.80 -9.68
CA LYS A 95 -7.26 16.96 -8.85
C LYS A 95 -7.03 15.69 -8.04
N ARG A 96 -5.78 15.21 -8.08
CA ARG A 96 -5.35 13.98 -7.41
C ARG A 96 -4.60 14.28 -6.12
N TYR A 97 -5.00 13.64 -5.05
CA TYR A 97 -4.36 13.65 -3.75
C TYR A 97 -3.71 12.28 -3.50
N VAL A 98 -2.47 12.29 -3.08
CA VAL A 98 -1.67 11.09 -2.82
C VAL A 98 -1.55 10.90 -1.33
N ASN A 99 -2.08 9.81 -0.79
CA ASN A 99 -2.18 9.56 0.64
C ASN A 99 -1.51 8.24 0.97
N ARG A 100 -0.41 8.28 1.70
CA ARG A 100 0.29 7.08 2.11
C ARG A 100 -0.35 6.45 3.33
N ILE A 101 -0.63 5.15 3.24
CA ILE A 101 -1.16 4.34 4.35
C ILE A 101 0.02 3.70 5.07
N LYS A 102 0.18 4.03 6.35
CA LYS A 102 1.23 3.47 7.22
C LYS A 102 0.79 2.17 7.88
N LYS A 103 -0.50 2.04 8.15
CA LYS A 103 -1.07 0.86 8.78
C LYS A 103 -2.50 0.67 8.30
N LEU A 104 -2.86 -0.55 8.01
CA LEU A 104 -4.22 -0.95 7.69
C LEU A 104 -4.53 -2.29 8.34
N THR A 105 -5.59 -2.30 9.13
CA THR A 105 -6.18 -3.49 9.74
C THR A 105 -7.69 -3.47 9.51
N ASN A 106 -8.41 -4.48 9.95
CA ASN A 106 -9.86 -4.51 9.81
C ASN A 106 -10.58 -3.37 10.54
N ASN A 107 -9.96 -2.76 11.55
CA ASN A 107 -10.57 -1.74 12.40
C ASN A 107 -9.74 -0.46 12.54
N THR A 108 -8.58 -0.35 11.92
CA THR A 108 -7.69 0.81 12.05
C THR A 108 -7.02 1.15 10.73
N ILE A 109 -7.05 2.42 10.34
CA ILE A 109 -6.24 2.98 9.25
C ILE A 109 -5.38 4.10 9.81
N VAL A 110 -4.11 4.13 9.44
CA VAL A 110 -3.19 5.22 9.74
C VAL A 110 -2.66 5.81 8.43
N PHE A 111 -2.95 7.08 8.19
CA PHE A 111 -2.42 7.86 7.08
C PHE A 111 -1.27 8.75 7.54
N ASP A 112 -0.28 8.99 6.69
CA ASP A 112 0.72 10.06 6.91
C ASP A 112 0.11 11.45 6.75
N GLY A 113 -0.92 11.55 5.95
CA GLY A 113 -1.77 12.68 5.70
C GLY A 113 -2.96 12.22 4.88
N ILE A 114 -4.03 13.01 4.83
CA ILE A 114 -5.19 12.73 4.00
C ILE A 114 -5.73 13.98 3.34
N ALA A 115 -5.95 13.93 2.03
CA ALA A 115 -6.36 15.04 1.20
C ALA A 115 -5.42 16.26 1.40
N ASP A 116 -5.91 17.34 1.97
CA ASP A 116 -5.15 18.58 2.26
C ASP A 116 -4.59 18.63 3.70
N VAL A 117 -4.72 17.54 4.45
CA VAL A 117 -4.20 17.45 5.84
C VAL A 117 -2.84 16.78 5.84
N ASP A 118 -1.78 17.51 6.14
CA ASP A 118 -0.39 17.05 6.15
C ASP A 118 0.03 16.31 7.43
N LYS A 119 -0.90 16.13 8.36
CA LYS A 119 -0.61 15.49 9.65
C LYS A 119 -1.02 14.02 9.62
N LYS A 120 -0.28 13.21 10.36
CA LYS A 120 -0.65 11.81 10.61
C LYS A 120 -2.06 11.73 11.19
N GLN A 121 -2.91 10.92 10.58
CA GLN A 121 -4.29 10.71 10.97
C GLN A 121 -4.54 9.23 11.21
N THR A 122 -5.19 8.90 12.31
CA THR A 122 -5.61 7.54 12.66
C THR A 122 -7.12 7.48 12.68
N TYR A 123 -7.68 6.55 11.90
CA TYR A 123 -9.12 6.30 11.83
C TYR A 123 -9.44 4.91 12.34
N LYS A 124 -10.60 4.78 12.96
CA LYS A 124 -11.14 3.52 13.48
C LYS A 124 -12.59 3.30 13.06
N ARG A 125 -13.00 2.04 13.02
CA ARG A 125 -14.39 1.60 12.87
C ARG A 125 -14.77 0.59 13.94
#